data_4d4f281d3b539c757295807a597e9bd0
#
_entry.id   4d4f281d3b539c757295807a597e9bd0
#
_cell.length_a   1.000
_cell.length_b   1.000
_cell.length_c   1.000
_cell.angle_alpha   90.00
_cell.angle_beta   90.00
_cell.angle_gamma   90.00
#
_symmetry.space_group_name_H-M   'P 1'
#
loop_
_entity.id
_entity.type
_entity.pdbx_description
1 polymer ?
#
loop_
_entity_poly.entity_id
_entity_poly.type
_entity_poly.pdbx_seq_one_letter_code
_entity_poly.pdbx_strand_id
1 'polypeptide(L)'
;MMSIYTVASEYDSDFQDLVDGRITRVTFDEKYGHLRSGTYDITCETYAQREFDLSKGSAAARKQRQTIEELKHNPLDSVKLMEALEDIGFYVDLREFLDFLKDSMEEREFFKFEFTKTLSLAIDILIDIGDKLGISKEDMAYLEVPDIQLMVNRPAEFTGDIWRKIIDQNKKKFRRASMLILPDVIYDPLQLKCIEIWEARPNFITSECVTGDILLLENYENEDHEDVADVQDKIVVLPKADPGYDWIFAKGIKGFITKYGGVASHMAIRCAEFNIPAAIGCGDCIYSFVEKQQTVTLDCAHGKITKGV
;
A
#
# COMPACT_ATOMS: atom_id res chain seq x y z
N MET A 1 -27.36 -14.34 9.41
CA MET A 1 -25.93 -14.06 9.28
C MET A 1 -25.75 -13.22 8.03
N MET A 2 -25.28 -12.00 8.17
CA MET A 2 -25.12 -11.07 7.04
C MET A 2 -23.85 -11.47 6.28
N SER A 3 -23.98 -11.90 5.03
CA SER A 3 -22.84 -12.18 4.17
C SER A 3 -22.56 -10.91 3.39
N ILE A 4 -21.39 -10.31 3.58
CA ILE A 4 -20.90 -9.17 2.83
C ILE A 4 -20.13 -9.73 1.63
N TYR A 5 -20.56 -9.37 0.42
CA TYR A 5 -19.94 -9.79 -0.82
C TYR A 5 -19.25 -8.58 -1.47
N THR A 6 -17.95 -8.46 -1.27
CA THR A 6 -17.16 -7.36 -1.82
C THR A 6 -16.37 -7.78 -3.06
N VAL A 7 -15.95 -6.83 -3.86
CA VAL A 7 -15.04 -7.07 -5.00
C VAL A 7 -13.75 -7.76 -4.55
N ALA A 8 -13.23 -7.44 -3.35
CA ALA A 8 -12.07 -8.12 -2.80
C ALA A 8 -12.32 -9.62 -2.54
N SER A 9 -13.49 -9.95 -1.97
CA SER A 9 -13.85 -11.36 -1.74
C SER A 9 -14.08 -12.14 -3.05
N GLU A 10 -14.57 -11.46 -4.07
CA GLU A 10 -14.72 -12.02 -5.41
C GLU A 10 -13.35 -12.23 -6.08
N TYR A 11 -12.46 -11.25 -5.97
CA TYR A 11 -11.07 -11.36 -6.43
C TYR A 11 -10.36 -12.58 -5.82
N ASP A 12 -10.45 -12.76 -4.49
CA ASP A 12 -9.84 -13.88 -3.79
C ASP A 12 -10.40 -15.23 -4.29
N SER A 13 -11.71 -15.30 -4.56
CA SER A 13 -12.35 -16.50 -5.11
C SER A 13 -11.87 -16.78 -6.53
N ASP A 14 -11.88 -15.76 -7.40
CA ASP A 14 -11.47 -15.90 -8.80
C ASP A 14 -9.96 -16.18 -8.90
N PHE A 15 -9.14 -15.62 -8.01
CA PHE A 15 -7.72 -15.92 -7.93
C PHE A 15 -7.47 -17.39 -7.53
N GLN A 16 -8.26 -17.91 -6.56
CA GLN A 16 -8.18 -19.34 -6.22
C GLN A 16 -8.64 -20.22 -7.40
N ASP A 17 -9.65 -19.80 -8.15
CA ASP A 17 -10.11 -20.50 -9.34
C ASP A 17 -9.05 -20.49 -10.45
N LEU A 18 -8.28 -19.42 -10.55
CA LEU A 18 -7.11 -19.36 -11.46
C LEU A 18 -6.01 -20.33 -11.01
N VAL A 19 -5.66 -20.34 -9.72
CA VAL A 19 -4.66 -21.27 -9.15
C VAL A 19 -5.07 -22.73 -9.34
N ASP A 20 -6.35 -23.05 -9.16
CA ASP A 20 -6.90 -24.40 -9.33
C ASP A 20 -7.13 -24.78 -10.80
N GLY A 21 -6.86 -23.88 -11.73
CA GLY A 21 -7.06 -24.08 -13.19
C GLY A 21 -8.53 -24.12 -13.63
N ARG A 22 -9.45 -23.62 -12.80
CA ARG A 22 -10.89 -23.53 -13.14
C ARG A 22 -11.20 -22.38 -14.09
N ILE A 23 -10.43 -21.30 -14.02
CA ILE A 23 -10.46 -20.19 -14.98
C ILE A 23 -9.08 -19.99 -15.59
N THR A 24 -9.04 -19.35 -16.75
CA THR A 24 -7.76 -19.05 -17.42
C THR A 24 -7.20 -17.71 -16.97
N ARG A 25 -5.89 -17.50 -17.14
CA ARG A 25 -5.26 -16.20 -16.92
C ARG A 25 -5.94 -15.09 -17.73
N VAL A 26 -6.33 -15.37 -18.97
CA VAL A 26 -7.02 -14.41 -19.83
C VAL A 26 -8.34 -13.96 -19.19
N THR A 27 -9.15 -14.91 -18.73
CA THR A 27 -10.43 -14.60 -18.06
C THR A 27 -10.23 -13.77 -16.78
N PHE A 28 -9.18 -14.09 -16.03
CA PHE A 28 -8.83 -13.32 -14.83
C PHE A 28 -8.39 -11.90 -15.16
N ASP A 29 -7.52 -11.74 -16.18
CA ASP A 29 -7.01 -10.44 -16.60
C ASP A 29 -8.09 -9.55 -17.24
N GLU A 30 -9.07 -10.12 -17.95
CA GLU A 30 -10.23 -9.36 -18.46
C GLU A 30 -10.97 -8.65 -17.34
N LYS A 31 -11.02 -9.24 -16.15
CA LYS A 31 -11.71 -8.67 -14.99
C LYS A 31 -10.81 -7.79 -14.13
N TYR A 32 -9.62 -8.26 -13.79
CA TYR A 32 -8.73 -7.66 -12.80
C TYR A 32 -7.43 -7.09 -13.38
N GLY A 33 -7.13 -7.34 -14.64
CA GLY A 33 -5.88 -6.98 -15.29
C GLY A 33 -5.55 -5.49 -15.27
N HIS A 34 -6.57 -4.62 -15.14
CA HIS A 34 -6.40 -3.18 -15.04
C HIS A 34 -5.86 -2.72 -13.67
N LEU A 35 -5.93 -3.55 -12.63
CA LEU A 35 -5.47 -3.19 -11.30
C LEU A 35 -3.96 -2.97 -11.29
N ARG A 36 -3.51 -2.08 -10.39
CA ARG A 36 -2.09 -1.76 -10.12
C ARG A 36 -1.87 -1.79 -8.62
N SER A 37 -0.69 -2.20 -8.16
CA SER A 37 -0.33 -2.14 -6.74
C SER A 37 -0.33 -0.70 -6.21
N GLY A 38 0.07 0.27 -7.02
CA GLY A 38 -0.11 1.69 -6.77
C GLY A 38 -1.21 2.25 -7.66
N THR A 39 -2.45 2.30 -7.20
CA THR A 39 -3.66 2.65 -7.99
C THR A 39 -3.48 3.92 -8.84
N TYR A 40 -2.76 4.92 -8.33
CA TYR A 40 -2.53 6.21 -8.98
C TYR A 40 -1.09 6.39 -9.46
N ASP A 41 -0.26 5.36 -9.35
CA ASP A 41 1.16 5.43 -9.68
C ASP A 41 1.41 4.95 -11.11
N ILE A 42 1.78 5.89 -11.98
CA ILE A 42 2.10 5.62 -13.38
C ILE A 42 3.32 4.69 -13.54
N THR A 43 4.20 4.62 -12.54
CA THR A 43 5.39 3.77 -12.58
C THR A 43 5.10 2.31 -12.31
N CYS A 44 3.94 2.01 -11.66
CA CYS A 44 3.52 0.65 -11.35
C CYS A 44 2.90 -0.05 -12.57
N GLU A 45 3.27 -1.31 -12.76
CA GLU A 45 2.68 -2.17 -13.78
C GLU A 45 1.26 -2.60 -13.41
N THR A 46 0.45 -2.87 -14.44
CA THR A 46 -0.87 -3.47 -14.25
C THR A 46 -0.75 -4.96 -13.90
N TYR A 47 -1.79 -5.54 -13.33
CA TYR A 47 -1.83 -6.97 -13.06
C TYR A 47 -1.73 -7.80 -14.34
N ALA A 48 -2.27 -7.34 -15.47
CA ALA A 48 -2.12 -8.01 -16.75
C ALA A 48 -0.66 -8.04 -17.26
N GLN A 49 0.15 -7.03 -16.87
CA GLN A 49 1.58 -6.94 -17.24
C GLN A 49 2.50 -7.75 -16.32
N ARG A 50 2.01 -8.06 -15.10
CA ARG A 50 2.79 -8.81 -14.11
C ARG A 50 2.72 -10.31 -14.34
N GLU A 51 3.82 -11.00 -14.09
CA GLU A 51 3.81 -12.45 -13.93
C GLU A 51 3.33 -12.79 -12.51
N PHE A 52 2.30 -13.60 -12.40
CA PHE A 52 1.83 -14.13 -11.11
C PHE A 52 2.47 -15.48 -10.83
N ASP A 53 3.09 -15.60 -9.69
CA ASP A 53 3.46 -16.90 -9.16
C ASP A 53 2.23 -17.60 -8.56
N LEU A 54 1.60 -18.43 -9.37
CA LEU A 54 0.39 -19.17 -8.98
C LEU A 54 0.65 -20.20 -7.88
N SER A 55 1.92 -20.58 -7.62
CA SER A 55 2.25 -21.59 -6.60
C SER A 55 2.03 -21.11 -5.17
N LYS A 56 2.05 -19.80 -4.95
CA LYS A 56 1.98 -19.17 -3.61
C LYS A 56 0.60 -18.71 -3.18
N GLY A 57 -0.37 -18.63 -4.10
CA GLY A 57 -1.71 -18.10 -3.84
C GLY A 57 -2.54 -18.87 -2.80
N SER A 58 -2.25 -20.15 -2.59
CA SER A 58 -3.11 -21.00 -1.76
C SER A 58 -2.96 -20.80 -0.24
N ALA A 59 -1.80 -20.33 0.25
CA ALA A 59 -1.53 -20.28 1.68
C ALA A 59 -2.12 -19.05 2.38
N ALA A 60 -2.01 -17.87 1.76
CA ALA A 60 -2.57 -16.62 2.28
C ALA A 60 -4.10 -16.64 2.25
N ALA A 61 -4.69 -17.09 1.14
CA ALA A 61 -6.14 -17.24 1.01
C ALA A 61 -6.73 -18.26 1.99
N ARG A 62 -6.01 -19.35 2.30
CA ARG A 62 -6.45 -20.34 3.33
C ARG A 62 -6.45 -19.74 4.73
N LYS A 63 -5.43 -18.92 5.08
CA LYS A 63 -5.35 -18.28 6.40
C LYS A 63 -6.46 -17.24 6.59
N GLN A 64 -6.74 -16.47 5.55
CA GLN A 64 -7.82 -15.49 5.56
C GLN A 64 -9.20 -16.14 5.69
N ARG A 65 -9.43 -17.29 5.04
CA ARG A 65 -10.66 -18.10 5.22
C ARG A 65 -10.81 -18.61 6.65
N GLN A 66 -9.71 -19.07 7.31
CA GLN A 66 -9.74 -19.47 8.72
C GLN A 66 -10.13 -18.32 9.64
N THR A 67 -9.58 -17.13 9.43
CA THR A 67 -9.95 -15.93 10.22
C THR A 67 -11.41 -15.56 10.03
N ILE A 68 -11.95 -15.66 8.80
CA ILE A 68 -13.37 -15.41 8.52
C ILE A 68 -14.26 -16.48 9.19
N GLU A 69 -13.84 -17.74 9.22
CA GLU A 69 -14.57 -18.80 9.92
C GLU A 69 -14.56 -18.60 11.43
N GLU A 70 -13.45 -18.15 12.01
CA GLU A 70 -13.36 -17.79 13.43
C GLU A 70 -14.27 -16.62 13.80
N LEU A 71 -14.34 -15.59 12.95
CA LEU A 71 -15.27 -14.46 13.12
C LEU A 71 -16.75 -14.89 13.01
N LYS A 72 -17.06 -15.91 12.20
CA LYS A 72 -18.41 -16.48 12.13
C LYS A 72 -18.85 -17.16 13.43
N HIS A 73 -17.92 -17.59 14.25
CA HIS A 73 -18.20 -18.22 15.55
C HIS A 73 -18.37 -17.23 16.70
N ASN A 74 -18.11 -15.95 16.46
CA ASN A 74 -18.34 -14.90 17.46
C ASN A 74 -19.50 -14.00 17.01
N PRO A 75 -20.75 -14.36 17.29
CA PRO A 75 -21.91 -13.61 16.85
C PRO A 75 -21.87 -12.21 17.45
N LEU A 76 -22.14 -11.21 16.60
CA LEU A 76 -22.31 -9.83 17.03
C LEU A 76 -23.35 -9.78 18.14
N ASP A 77 -22.99 -9.29 19.31
CA ASP A 77 -23.92 -9.03 20.40
C ASP A 77 -24.75 -7.80 20.05
N SER A 78 -25.89 -8.04 19.43
CA SER A 78 -26.78 -7.00 18.93
C SER A 78 -27.33 -6.12 20.05
N VAL A 79 -27.45 -6.63 21.26
CA VAL A 79 -27.91 -5.86 22.43
C VAL A 79 -26.84 -4.85 22.83
N LYS A 80 -25.59 -5.29 22.98
CA LYS A 80 -24.47 -4.39 23.31
C LYS A 80 -24.21 -3.35 22.22
N LEU A 81 -24.39 -3.73 20.95
CA LEU A 81 -24.25 -2.77 19.86
C LEU A 81 -25.32 -1.68 19.94
N MET A 82 -26.58 -2.06 20.19
CA MET A 82 -27.68 -1.10 20.34
C MET A 82 -27.47 -0.20 21.55
N GLU A 83 -27.11 -0.75 22.71
CA GLU A 83 -26.78 0.03 23.90
C GLU A 83 -25.66 1.04 23.62
N ALA A 84 -24.58 0.63 22.95
CA ALA A 84 -23.47 1.50 22.59
C ALA A 84 -23.87 2.61 21.60
N LEU A 85 -24.78 2.34 20.66
CA LEU A 85 -25.30 3.34 19.72
C LEU A 85 -26.21 4.35 20.45
N GLU A 86 -27.06 3.88 21.37
CA GLU A 86 -27.93 4.73 22.19
C GLU A 86 -27.10 5.63 23.12
N ASP A 87 -26.04 5.11 23.74
CA ASP A 87 -25.14 5.86 24.62
C ASP A 87 -24.48 7.06 23.92
N ILE A 88 -24.20 6.95 22.60
CA ILE A 88 -23.67 8.05 21.79
C ILE A 88 -24.80 8.92 21.17
N GLY A 89 -26.05 8.66 21.51
CA GLY A 89 -27.22 9.40 21.01
C GLY A 89 -27.66 9.03 19.59
N PHE A 90 -27.25 7.86 19.09
CA PHE A 90 -27.58 7.38 17.74
C PHE A 90 -28.73 6.36 17.81
N TYR A 91 -29.96 6.83 17.60
CA TYR A 91 -31.18 6.04 17.68
C TYR A 91 -31.60 5.54 16.30
N VAL A 92 -31.33 4.30 15.98
CA VAL A 92 -31.65 3.68 14.68
C VAL A 92 -32.19 2.26 14.88
N ASP A 93 -32.95 1.78 13.91
CA ASP A 93 -33.25 0.35 13.83
C ASP A 93 -31.99 -0.44 13.50
N LEU A 94 -31.73 -1.49 14.27
CA LEU A 94 -30.52 -2.31 14.10
C LEU A 94 -30.42 -2.92 12.71
N ARG A 95 -31.53 -3.36 12.15
CA ARG A 95 -31.54 -3.99 10.83
C ARG A 95 -31.22 -2.96 9.74
N GLU A 96 -31.85 -1.81 9.80
CA GLU A 96 -31.59 -0.70 8.86
C GLU A 96 -30.12 -0.24 8.95
N PHE A 97 -29.58 -0.17 10.16
CA PHE A 97 -28.17 0.18 10.37
C PHE A 97 -27.21 -0.85 9.79
N LEU A 98 -27.45 -2.14 10.03
CA LEU A 98 -26.62 -3.21 9.48
C LEU A 98 -26.74 -3.30 7.96
N ASP A 99 -27.94 -3.13 7.40
CA ASP A 99 -28.14 -3.12 5.94
C ASP A 99 -27.42 -1.91 5.33
N PHE A 100 -27.50 -0.73 5.95
CA PHE A 100 -26.74 0.45 5.51
C PHE A 100 -25.24 0.22 5.53
N LEU A 101 -24.70 -0.38 6.60
CA LEU A 101 -23.28 -0.69 6.68
C LEU A 101 -22.84 -1.66 5.57
N LYS A 102 -23.64 -2.71 5.36
CA LYS A 102 -23.39 -3.68 4.30
C LYS A 102 -23.37 -3.03 2.94
N ASP A 103 -24.45 -2.34 2.58
CA ASP A 103 -24.60 -1.70 1.27
C ASP A 103 -23.50 -0.66 1.04
N SER A 104 -23.18 0.15 2.06
CA SER A 104 -22.09 1.13 1.98
C SER A 104 -20.72 0.50 1.71
N MET A 105 -20.44 -0.66 2.29
CA MET A 105 -19.18 -1.37 2.08
C MET A 105 -19.13 -2.00 0.68
N GLU A 106 -20.19 -2.69 0.26
CA GLU A 106 -20.28 -3.36 -1.04
C GLU A 106 -20.24 -2.32 -2.18
N GLU A 107 -21.04 -1.26 -2.09
CA GLU A 107 -21.09 -0.20 -3.11
C GLU A 107 -19.78 0.58 -3.19
N ARG A 108 -19.18 0.93 -2.03
CA ARG A 108 -17.89 1.63 -2.02
C ARG A 108 -16.81 0.84 -2.75
N GLU A 109 -16.69 -0.46 -2.48
CA GLU A 109 -15.71 -1.32 -3.13
C GLU A 109 -16.02 -1.50 -4.62
N PHE A 110 -17.29 -1.67 -4.98
CA PHE A 110 -17.71 -1.76 -6.37
C PHE A 110 -17.39 -0.48 -7.16
N PHE A 111 -17.78 0.69 -6.65
CA PHE A 111 -17.51 1.96 -7.34
C PHE A 111 -16.01 2.25 -7.45
N LYS A 112 -15.25 1.92 -6.41
CA LYS A 112 -13.79 2.03 -6.45
C LYS A 112 -13.19 1.14 -7.55
N PHE A 113 -13.65 -0.09 -7.65
CA PHE A 113 -13.20 -1.03 -8.68
C PHE A 113 -13.53 -0.53 -10.09
N GLU A 114 -14.76 -0.08 -10.34
CA GLU A 114 -15.15 0.45 -11.64
C GLU A 114 -14.39 1.74 -12.00
N PHE A 115 -14.20 2.63 -11.02
CA PHE A 115 -13.41 3.84 -11.21
C PHE A 115 -11.96 3.51 -11.62
N THR A 116 -11.34 2.51 -11.00
CA THR A 116 -9.95 2.16 -11.31
C THR A 116 -9.75 1.64 -12.72
N LYS A 117 -10.77 1.09 -13.39
CA LYS A 117 -10.70 0.73 -14.82
C LYS A 117 -10.43 1.94 -15.71
N THR A 118 -11.21 3.00 -15.52
CA THR A 118 -11.04 4.24 -16.28
C THR A 118 -9.74 4.94 -15.96
N LEU A 119 -9.36 4.95 -14.69
CA LEU A 119 -8.11 5.55 -14.24
C LEU A 119 -6.89 4.81 -14.83
N SER A 120 -6.89 3.49 -14.77
CA SER A 120 -5.80 2.68 -15.34
C SER A 120 -5.65 2.90 -16.84
N LEU A 121 -6.77 2.94 -17.58
CA LEU A 121 -6.75 3.26 -19.00
C LEU A 121 -6.17 4.66 -19.27
N ALA A 122 -6.53 5.66 -18.47
CA ALA A 122 -5.96 7.00 -18.60
C ALA A 122 -4.45 7.02 -18.36
N ILE A 123 -3.96 6.25 -17.38
CA ILE A 123 -2.53 6.11 -17.08
C ILE A 123 -1.82 5.42 -18.26
N ASP A 124 -2.37 4.35 -18.82
CA ASP A 124 -1.78 3.67 -19.99
C ASP A 124 -1.68 4.59 -21.20
N ILE A 125 -2.72 5.38 -21.46
CA ILE A 125 -2.68 6.40 -22.53
C ILE A 125 -1.58 7.44 -22.27
N LEU A 126 -1.39 7.85 -21.03
CA LEU A 126 -0.32 8.79 -20.67
C LEU A 126 1.07 8.19 -20.87
N ILE A 127 1.25 6.91 -20.55
CA ILE A 127 2.50 6.17 -20.81
C ILE A 127 2.78 6.16 -22.32
N ASP A 128 1.79 5.79 -23.12
CA ASP A 128 1.90 5.74 -24.59
C ASP A 128 2.24 7.13 -25.19
N ILE A 129 1.69 8.19 -24.64
CA ILE A 129 2.03 9.56 -25.05
C ILE A 129 3.46 9.88 -24.66
N GLY A 130 3.88 9.55 -23.43
CA GLY A 130 5.24 9.71 -22.96
C GLY A 130 6.26 9.03 -23.87
N ASP A 131 6.03 7.78 -24.21
CA ASP A 131 6.88 6.98 -25.08
C ASP A 131 7.01 7.62 -26.48
N LYS A 132 5.92 8.08 -27.07
CA LYS A 132 5.92 8.79 -28.36
C LYS A 132 6.70 10.11 -28.31
N LEU A 133 6.77 10.75 -27.15
CA LEU A 133 7.50 11.99 -26.93
C LEU A 133 8.94 11.76 -26.41
N GLY A 134 9.34 10.51 -26.21
CA GLY A 134 10.63 10.13 -25.61
C GLY A 134 10.77 10.59 -24.16
N ILE A 135 9.70 10.50 -23.38
CA ILE A 135 9.65 10.81 -21.94
C ILE A 135 9.28 9.53 -21.20
N SER A 136 10.14 9.10 -20.27
CA SER A 136 9.91 7.86 -19.52
C SER A 136 8.70 7.97 -18.58
N LYS A 137 8.11 6.84 -18.18
CA LYS A 137 6.99 6.80 -17.21
C LYS A 137 7.39 7.40 -15.84
N GLU A 138 8.65 7.23 -15.43
CA GLU A 138 9.22 7.82 -14.21
C GLU A 138 9.25 9.34 -14.30
N ASP A 139 9.53 9.88 -15.48
CA ASP A 139 9.51 11.31 -15.72
C ASP A 139 8.09 11.85 -15.83
N MET A 140 7.19 11.12 -16.50
CA MET A 140 5.77 11.45 -16.56
C MET A 140 5.11 11.53 -15.17
N ALA A 141 5.60 10.77 -14.19
CA ALA A 141 5.14 10.83 -12.80
C ALA A 141 5.31 12.21 -12.12
N TYR A 142 6.12 13.09 -12.69
CA TYR A 142 6.29 14.47 -12.20
C TYR A 142 5.35 15.50 -12.85
N LEU A 143 4.47 15.07 -13.76
CA LEU A 143 3.44 15.95 -14.32
C LEU A 143 2.21 15.96 -13.41
N GLU A 144 1.66 17.15 -13.24
CA GLU A 144 0.38 17.33 -12.56
C GLU A 144 -0.78 17.32 -13.58
N VAL A 145 -1.99 17.00 -13.15
CA VAL A 145 -3.17 16.99 -14.03
C VAL A 145 -3.36 18.30 -14.81
N PRO A 146 -3.16 19.49 -14.20
CA PRO A 146 -3.22 20.74 -14.95
C PRO A 146 -2.19 20.84 -16.07
N ASP A 147 -0.99 20.27 -15.90
CA ASP A 147 0.06 20.28 -16.93
C ASP A 147 -0.36 19.46 -18.16
N ILE A 148 -1.06 18.37 -17.93
CA ILE A 148 -1.62 17.52 -18.97
C ILE A 148 -2.75 18.23 -19.68
N GLN A 149 -3.70 18.80 -18.94
CA GLN A 149 -4.85 19.53 -19.49
C GLN A 149 -4.43 20.73 -20.35
N LEU A 150 -3.37 21.43 -19.95
CA LEU A 150 -2.83 22.58 -20.69
C LEU A 150 -2.42 22.19 -22.12
N MET A 151 -2.06 20.93 -22.36
CA MET A 151 -1.54 20.45 -23.64
C MET A 151 -2.57 19.77 -24.54
N VAL A 152 -3.79 19.49 -24.07
CA VAL A 152 -4.83 18.73 -24.79
C VAL A 152 -5.11 19.27 -26.21
N ASN A 153 -4.96 20.56 -26.46
CA ASN A 153 -5.25 21.16 -27.76
C ASN A 153 -3.99 21.76 -28.44
N ARG A 154 -2.78 21.31 -28.03
CA ARG A 154 -1.52 21.83 -28.59
C ARG A 154 -0.85 20.82 -29.51
N PRO A 155 -0.08 21.30 -30.52
CA PRO A 155 0.72 20.42 -31.35
C PRO A 155 1.69 19.55 -30.55
N ALA A 156 1.85 18.28 -30.90
CA ALA A 156 2.71 17.33 -30.21
C ALA A 156 4.18 17.78 -30.10
N GLU A 157 4.67 18.46 -31.14
CA GLU A 157 6.05 19.01 -31.20
C GLU A 157 6.37 19.95 -30.03
N PHE A 158 5.40 20.80 -29.64
CA PHE A 158 5.56 21.68 -28.49
C PHE A 158 5.34 21.01 -27.15
N THR A 159 4.51 19.99 -27.12
CA THR A 159 4.12 19.30 -25.90
C THR A 159 5.33 18.66 -25.22
N GLY A 160 6.16 17.92 -25.96
CA GLY A 160 7.33 17.23 -25.41
C GLY A 160 8.34 18.20 -24.76
N ASP A 161 8.64 19.33 -25.42
CA ASP A 161 9.60 20.30 -24.89
C ASP A 161 9.07 21.05 -23.66
N ILE A 162 7.77 21.36 -23.64
CA ILE A 162 7.13 22.00 -22.51
C ILE A 162 7.09 21.03 -21.31
N TRP A 163 6.68 19.79 -21.53
CA TRP A 163 6.64 18.79 -20.47
C TRP A 163 8.02 18.50 -19.86
N ARG A 164 9.07 18.38 -20.66
CA ARG A 164 10.43 18.22 -20.12
C ARG A 164 10.83 19.39 -19.21
N LYS A 165 10.49 20.62 -19.55
CA LYS A 165 10.76 21.80 -18.70
C LYS A 165 9.94 21.75 -17.40
N ILE A 166 8.66 21.39 -17.48
CA ILE A 166 7.79 21.26 -16.32
C ILE A 166 8.31 20.14 -15.40
N ILE A 167 8.65 18.99 -15.96
CA ILE A 167 9.22 17.85 -15.24
C ILE A 167 10.48 18.26 -14.48
N ASP A 168 11.42 18.97 -15.12
CA ASP A 168 12.62 19.46 -14.46
C ASP A 168 12.32 20.40 -13.29
N GLN A 169 11.32 21.26 -13.45
CA GLN A 169 10.87 22.16 -12.38
C GLN A 169 10.21 21.39 -11.25
N ASN A 170 9.33 20.43 -11.57
CA ASN A 170 8.60 19.63 -10.59
C ASN A 170 9.52 18.67 -9.85
N LYS A 171 10.53 18.08 -10.51
CA LYS A 171 11.60 17.32 -9.84
C LYS A 171 12.33 18.15 -8.78
N LYS A 172 12.63 19.42 -9.08
CA LYS A 172 13.26 20.33 -8.12
C LYS A 172 12.33 20.69 -6.96
N LYS A 173 11.04 20.92 -7.25
CA LYS A 173 10.01 21.16 -6.21
C LYS A 173 9.86 19.93 -5.32
N PHE A 174 9.71 18.74 -5.91
CA PHE A 174 9.57 17.48 -5.19
C PHE A 174 10.77 17.24 -4.26
N ARG A 175 11.99 17.42 -4.78
CA ARG A 175 13.22 17.26 -3.99
C ARG A 175 13.29 18.22 -2.80
N ARG A 176 12.76 19.46 -2.94
CA ARG A 176 12.66 20.41 -1.83
C ARG A 176 11.55 20.01 -0.85
N ALA A 177 10.39 19.62 -1.36
CA ALA A 177 9.26 19.21 -0.53
C ALA A 177 9.58 17.95 0.27
N SER A 178 10.32 16.99 -0.29
CA SER A 178 10.73 15.78 0.41
C SER A 178 11.71 16.01 1.58
N MET A 179 12.30 17.20 1.67
CA MET A 179 13.11 17.60 2.82
C MET A 179 12.27 18.15 3.98
N LEU A 180 10.98 18.42 3.75
CA LEU A 180 10.09 19.01 4.74
C LEU A 180 9.28 17.90 5.40
N ILE A 181 9.33 17.85 6.72
CA ILE A 181 8.49 16.94 7.51
C ILE A 181 7.39 17.79 8.12
N LEU A 182 6.17 17.52 7.67
CA LEU A 182 4.98 18.17 8.21
C LEU A 182 4.51 17.46 9.49
N PRO A 183 3.89 18.18 10.43
CA PRO A 183 3.22 17.53 11.56
C PRO A 183 2.07 16.64 11.05
N ASP A 184 1.79 15.54 11.76
CA ASP A 184 0.75 14.56 11.40
C ASP A 184 -0.64 15.19 11.27
N VAL A 185 -0.91 16.24 12.04
CA VAL A 185 -2.14 17.03 12.01
C VAL A 185 -1.81 18.51 12.01
N ILE A 186 -2.33 19.22 11.03
CA ILE A 186 -2.23 20.69 10.91
C ILE A 186 -3.60 21.25 11.23
N TYR A 187 -3.75 21.91 12.38
CA TYR A 187 -4.99 22.57 12.81
C TYR A 187 -4.89 24.10 12.81
N ASP A 188 -3.67 24.66 12.70
CA ASP A 188 -3.42 26.09 12.60
C ASP A 188 -2.40 26.37 11.47
N PRO A 189 -2.72 27.27 10.53
CA PRO A 189 -1.78 27.70 9.49
C PRO A 189 -0.45 28.27 10.03
N LEU A 190 -0.42 28.74 11.27
CA LEU A 190 0.82 29.21 11.92
C LEU A 190 1.83 28.08 12.14
N GLN A 191 1.37 26.83 12.28
CA GLN A 191 2.26 25.67 12.39
C GLN A 191 3.14 25.48 11.15
N LEU A 192 2.66 25.90 9.98
CA LEU A 192 3.42 25.86 8.73
C LEU A 192 4.53 26.92 8.66
N LYS A 193 4.51 27.93 9.54
CA LYS A 193 5.56 28.95 9.60
C LYS A 193 6.78 28.54 10.44
N CYS A 194 6.61 27.54 11.28
CA CYS A 194 7.63 26.98 12.16
C CYS A 194 7.83 25.51 11.84
N ILE A 195 8.09 25.20 10.59
CA ILE A 195 8.46 23.83 10.21
C ILE A 195 9.88 23.62 10.71
N GLU A 196 10.02 22.88 11.77
CA GLU A 196 11.32 22.35 12.18
C GLU A 196 11.71 21.29 11.13
N ILE A 197 12.95 21.36 10.63
CA ILE A 197 13.53 20.27 9.87
C ILE A 197 13.88 19.20 10.89
N TRP A 198 12.87 18.40 11.25
CA TRP A 198 13.06 17.28 12.16
C TRP A 198 13.56 16.08 11.35
N GLU A 199 14.45 15.32 11.96
CA GLU A 199 14.71 13.95 11.51
C GLU A 199 13.37 13.20 11.49
N ALA A 200 13.14 12.40 10.46
CA ALA A 200 11.94 11.58 10.37
C ALA A 200 11.75 10.80 11.69
N ARG A 201 10.56 10.89 12.27
CA ARG A 201 10.19 10.06 13.41
C ARG A 201 9.43 8.86 12.88
N PRO A 202 10.04 7.67 12.88
CA PRO A 202 9.34 6.45 12.50
C PRO A 202 8.11 6.22 13.36
N ASN A 203 7.07 5.68 12.76
CA ASN A 203 5.95 5.13 13.50
C ASN A 203 6.34 3.74 13.99
N PHE A 204 6.60 3.60 15.29
CA PHE A 204 6.92 2.32 15.89
C PHE A 204 5.63 1.55 16.17
N ILE A 205 5.59 0.33 15.68
CA ILE A 205 4.46 -0.58 15.83
C ILE A 205 4.83 -1.66 16.83
N THR A 206 3.93 -1.94 17.77
CA THR A 206 4.13 -2.77 18.96
C THR A 206 5.00 -2.10 20.02
N SER A 207 5.27 -2.82 21.11
CA SER A 207 6.19 -2.41 22.19
C SER A 207 7.35 -3.37 22.36
N GLU A 208 7.59 -4.22 21.36
CA GLU A 208 8.63 -5.24 21.42
C GLU A 208 10.01 -4.67 21.07
N CYS A 209 11.05 -5.34 21.58
CA CYS A 209 12.44 -5.05 21.25
C CYS A 209 13.09 -6.29 20.66
N VAL A 210 13.62 -6.19 19.44
CA VAL A 210 14.26 -7.31 18.74
C VAL A 210 15.60 -6.90 18.14
N THR A 211 16.52 -7.82 18.14
CA THR A 211 17.82 -7.70 17.42
C THR A 211 17.88 -8.78 16.38
N GLY A 212 18.23 -8.44 15.17
CA GLY A 212 18.34 -9.41 14.06
C GLY A 212 19.12 -8.87 12.88
N ASP A 213 19.50 -9.80 12.01
CA ASP A 213 20.11 -9.47 10.74
C ASP A 213 19.11 -8.78 9.83
N ILE A 214 19.58 -7.81 9.06
CA ILE A 214 18.73 -7.11 8.10
C ILE A 214 18.72 -7.82 6.76
N LEU A 215 17.55 -7.76 6.11
CA LEU A 215 17.40 -8.15 4.71
C LEU A 215 16.76 -6.99 3.95
N LEU A 216 17.52 -6.40 3.04
CA LEU A 216 17.05 -5.36 2.13
C LEU A 216 16.30 -6.01 0.97
N LEU A 217 15.05 -5.67 0.78
CA LEU A 217 14.23 -6.09 -0.34
C LEU A 217 13.98 -4.90 -1.28
N GLU A 218 15.06 -4.38 -1.89
CA GLU A 218 14.96 -3.38 -2.94
C GLU A 218 14.78 -4.07 -4.29
N ASN A 219 13.78 -3.68 -5.07
CA ASN A 219 13.54 -4.14 -6.45
C ASN A 219 13.14 -5.60 -6.66
N TYR A 220 12.52 -6.26 -5.70
CA TYR A 220 11.95 -7.60 -5.90
C TYR A 220 10.61 -7.61 -6.66
N GLU A 221 10.34 -6.60 -7.47
CA GLU A 221 9.13 -6.57 -8.30
C GLU A 221 9.18 -7.59 -9.46
N ASN A 222 10.38 -8.11 -9.82
CA ASN A 222 10.58 -8.91 -11.03
C ASN A 222 11.37 -10.22 -10.87
N GLU A 223 11.72 -10.66 -9.66
CA GLU A 223 12.45 -11.92 -9.50
C GLU A 223 11.60 -12.96 -8.78
N ASP A 224 11.70 -14.21 -9.24
CA ASP A 224 11.05 -15.37 -8.65
C ASP A 224 11.25 -15.40 -7.14
N HIS A 225 10.18 -15.21 -6.39
CA HIS A 225 10.18 -15.18 -4.93
C HIS A 225 10.70 -16.48 -4.29
N GLU A 226 11.06 -17.48 -5.07
CA GLU A 226 11.67 -18.74 -4.58
C GLU A 226 13.09 -18.56 -4.05
N ASP A 227 13.90 -17.65 -4.62
CA ASP A 227 15.27 -17.37 -4.17
C ASP A 227 15.32 -16.37 -3.00
N VAL A 228 14.23 -15.70 -2.64
CA VAL A 228 14.13 -14.94 -1.38
C VAL A 228 13.86 -15.90 -0.22
N ALA A 229 14.60 -16.97 -0.19
CA ALA A 229 14.36 -18.10 0.70
C ALA A 229 14.57 -17.77 2.19
N ASP A 230 15.21 -16.65 2.52
CA ASP A 230 15.69 -16.47 3.88
C ASP A 230 15.27 -15.15 4.52
N VAL A 231 13.96 -14.84 4.51
CA VAL A 231 13.36 -13.74 5.31
C VAL A 231 13.10 -14.18 6.75
N GLN A 232 13.13 -15.51 7.02
CA GLN A 232 12.83 -16.07 8.33
C GLN A 232 13.82 -15.55 9.37
N ASP A 233 13.29 -15.14 10.53
CA ASP A 233 14.06 -14.60 11.66
C ASP A 233 14.89 -13.34 11.34
N LYS A 234 14.65 -12.67 10.21
CA LYS A 234 15.32 -11.42 9.83
C LYS A 234 14.47 -10.19 10.02
N ILE A 235 15.13 -9.05 10.13
CA ILE A 235 14.48 -7.74 10.06
C ILE A 235 14.43 -7.32 8.58
N VAL A 236 13.24 -7.33 8.01
CA VAL A 236 13.03 -6.99 6.61
C VAL A 236 12.96 -5.48 6.44
N VAL A 237 13.67 -4.96 5.47
CA VAL A 237 13.81 -3.53 5.19
C VAL A 237 13.34 -3.25 3.76
N LEU A 238 12.32 -2.38 3.63
CA LEU A 238 11.70 -2.02 2.35
C LEU A 238 11.69 -0.51 2.13
N PRO A 239 11.79 -0.04 0.88
CA PRO A 239 11.63 1.38 0.61
C PRO A 239 10.20 1.88 0.83
N LYS A 240 9.18 1.07 0.55
CA LYS A 240 7.75 1.44 0.69
C LYS A 240 6.98 0.35 1.42
N ALA A 241 5.98 0.75 2.21
CA ALA A 241 5.03 -0.16 2.85
C ALA A 241 3.94 -0.61 1.85
N ASP A 242 4.34 -1.42 0.85
CA ASP A 242 3.46 -1.87 -0.23
C ASP A 242 2.77 -3.19 0.14
N PRO A 243 1.43 -3.32 -0.06
CA PRO A 243 0.70 -4.57 0.16
C PRO A 243 1.22 -5.78 -0.63
N GLY A 244 1.93 -5.57 -1.74
CA GLY A 244 2.54 -6.64 -2.53
C GLY A 244 3.55 -7.50 -1.77
N TYR A 245 4.05 -7.00 -0.63
CA TYR A 245 4.96 -7.74 0.26
C TYR A 245 4.26 -8.46 1.41
N ASP A 246 2.93 -8.58 1.41
CA ASP A 246 2.16 -9.21 2.51
C ASP A 246 2.61 -10.67 2.80
N TRP A 247 3.17 -11.35 1.82
CA TRP A 247 3.72 -12.70 1.92
C TRP A 247 4.86 -12.84 2.95
N ILE A 248 5.60 -11.75 3.27
CA ILE A 248 6.71 -11.81 4.25
C ILE A 248 6.23 -12.20 5.64
N PHE A 249 5.02 -11.79 6.01
CA PHE A 249 4.45 -12.10 7.33
C PHE A 249 4.19 -13.59 7.52
N ALA A 250 3.88 -14.31 6.45
CA ALA A 250 3.68 -15.75 6.50
C ALA A 250 4.99 -16.53 6.68
N LYS A 251 6.15 -15.91 6.42
CA LYS A 251 7.48 -16.53 6.50
C LYS A 251 8.20 -16.31 7.84
N GLY A 252 7.55 -15.67 8.82
CA GLY A 252 8.08 -15.52 10.17
C GLY A 252 9.24 -14.53 10.27
N ILE A 253 9.09 -13.33 9.71
CA ILE A 253 10.03 -12.24 9.88
C ILE A 253 10.14 -11.83 11.35
N LYS A 254 11.30 -11.36 11.77
CA LYS A 254 11.57 -10.93 13.15
C LYS A 254 11.20 -9.48 13.40
N GLY A 255 11.26 -8.64 12.39
CA GLY A 255 10.93 -7.23 12.45
C GLY A 255 10.77 -6.62 11.07
N PHE A 256 10.27 -5.40 11.00
CA PHE A 256 9.97 -4.74 9.73
C PHE A 256 10.32 -3.26 9.77
N ILE A 257 11.01 -2.77 8.75
CA ILE A 257 11.44 -1.36 8.64
C ILE A 257 11.11 -0.84 7.26
N THR A 258 10.49 0.35 7.16
CA THR A 258 10.27 1.01 5.89
C THR A 258 10.79 2.43 5.86
N LYS A 259 11.26 2.85 4.68
CA LYS A 259 11.66 4.23 4.43
C LYS A 259 10.46 5.17 4.39
N TYR A 260 9.43 4.77 3.63
CA TYR A 260 8.19 5.53 3.45
C TYR A 260 6.98 4.70 3.91
N GLY A 261 5.98 5.40 4.42
CA GLY A 261 4.73 4.81 4.90
C GLY A 261 4.23 5.52 6.14
N GLY A 262 2.98 5.27 6.50
CA GLY A 262 2.33 5.82 7.69
C GLY A 262 1.79 4.74 8.61
N VAL A 263 1.38 5.13 9.82
CA VAL A 263 0.78 4.25 10.82
C VAL A 263 -0.50 3.55 10.32
N ALA A 264 -1.21 4.15 9.38
CA ALA A 264 -2.42 3.59 8.78
C ALA A 264 -2.15 2.82 7.47
N SER A 265 -0.87 2.55 7.13
CA SER A 265 -0.55 1.72 5.98
C SER A 265 -0.94 0.27 6.23
N HIS A 266 -1.28 -0.46 5.15
CA HIS A 266 -1.62 -1.88 5.23
C HIS A 266 -0.55 -2.68 5.99
N MET A 267 0.73 -2.48 5.67
CA MET A 267 1.83 -3.18 6.33
C MET A 267 1.98 -2.84 7.82
N ALA A 268 1.69 -1.59 8.23
CA ALA A 268 1.68 -1.21 9.64
C ALA A 268 0.58 -1.95 10.43
N ILE A 269 -0.62 -2.04 9.83
CA ILE A 269 -1.75 -2.78 10.42
C ILE A 269 -1.39 -4.26 10.54
N ARG A 270 -0.80 -4.86 9.51
CA ARG A 270 -0.36 -6.26 9.55
C ARG A 270 0.71 -6.51 10.61
N CYS A 271 1.67 -5.61 10.77
CA CYS A 271 2.66 -5.70 11.85
C CYS A 271 1.99 -5.72 13.23
N ALA A 272 0.97 -4.88 13.44
CA ALA A 272 0.20 -4.87 14.68
C ALA A 272 -0.59 -6.17 14.89
N GLU A 273 -1.27 -6.68 13.85
CA GLU A 273 -2.05 -7.92 13.90
C GLU A 273 -1.20 -9.15 14.23
N PHE A 274 0.02 -9.23 13.69
CA PHE A 274 0.94 -10.34 13.92
C PHE A 274 1.89 -10.10 15.10
N ASN A 275 1.76 -9.00 15.81
CA ASN A 275 2.66 -8.56 16.88
C ASN A 275 4.14 -8.52 16.45
N ILE A 276 4.39 -8.10 15.20
CA ILE A 276 5.73 -7.98 14.65
C ILE A 276 6.22 -6.55 14.89
N PRO A 277 7.36 -6.35 15.59
CA PRO A 277 7.91 -5.02 15.81
C PRO A 277 8.30 -4.37 14.49
N ALA A 278 7.86 -3.12 14.31
CA ALA A 278 8.12 -2.41 13.07
C ALA A 278 8.40 -0.92 13.29
N ALA A 279 9.18 -0.35 12.37
CA ALA A 279 9.41 1.09 12.25
C ALA A 279 9.01 1.53 10.84
N ILE A 280 7.89 2.23 10.74
CA ILE A 280 7.28 2.63 9.48
C ILE A 280 7.55 4.11 9.20
N GLY A 281 8.06 4.41 7.99
CA GLY A 281 8.33 5.79 7.59
C GLY A 281 9.59 6.37 8.22
N CYS A 282 10.69 5.62 8.20
CA CYS A 282 11.96 6.01 8.80
C CYS A 282 12.65 7.22 8.13
N GLY A 283 12.23 7.59 6.92
CA GLY A 283 12.88 8.65 6.13
C GLY A 283 14.29 8.30 5.68
N ASP A 284 14.93 9.24 4.97
CA ASP A 284 16.21 8.99 4.30
C ASP A 284 17.36 8.72 5.28
N CYS A 285 17.46 9.48 6.37
CA CYS A 285 18.59 9.39 7.31
C CYS A 285 18.64 8.05 8.04
N ILE A 286 17.52 7.64 8.66
CA ILE A 286 17.45 6.39 9.41
C ILE A 286 17.53 5.19 8.47
N TYR A 287 16.85 5.26 7.32
CA TYR A 287 16.90 4.20 6.32
C TYR A 287 18.34 3.97 5.83
N SER A 288 19.05 5.04 5.43
CA SER A 288 20.46 4.95 4.99
C SER A 288 21.41 4.53 6.11
N PHE A 289 21.07 4.76 7.38
CA PHE A 289 21.81 4.19 8.50
C PHE A 289 21.60 2.68 8.57
N VAL A 290 20.34 2.22 8.48
CA VAL A 290 19.98 0.80 8.55
C VAL A 290 20.63 0.02 7.39
N GLU A 291 20.55 0.50 6.15
CA GLU A 291 21.13 -0.14 4.97
C GLU A 291 22.62 -0.50 5.12
N LYS A 292 23.36 0.26 5.91
CA LYS A 292 24.80 0.08 6.12
C LYS A 292 25.13 -0.90 7.24
N GLN A 293 24.13 -1.41 7.95
CA GLN A 293 24.35 -2.38 9.03
C GLN A 293 24.15 -3.80 8.52
N GLN A 294 24.74 -4.77 9.20
CA GLN A 294 24.40 -6.19 9.03
C GLN A 294 23.31 -6.60 10.01
N THR A 295 23.39 -6.08 11.23
CA THR A 295 22.47 -6.39 12.33
C THR A 295 21.99 -5.09 12.95
N VAL A 296 20.69 -5.01 13.28
CA VAL A 296 20.11 -3.87 13.99
C VAL A 296 19.29 -4.34 15.19
N THR A 297 19.19 -3.46 16.19
CA THR A 297 18.23 -3.58 17.28
C THR A 297 17.11 -2.60 17.04
N LEU A 298 15.89 -3.13 16.88
CA LEU A 298 14.64 -2.39 16.75
C LEU A 298 13.91 -2.42 18.10
N ASP A 299 13.97 -1.31 18.82
CA ASP A 299 13.32 -1.12 20.11
C ASP A 299 12.09 -0.23 19.94
N CYS A 300 10.95 -0.86 19.72
CA CYS A 300 9.69 -0.15 19.51
C CYS A 300 9.16 0.49 20.77
N ALA A 301 9.46 -0.07 21.95
CA ALA A 301 9.02 0.49 23.24
C ALA A 301 9.65 1.86 23.50
N HIS A 302 10.91 2.04 23.13
CA HIS A 302 11.65 3.29 23.35
C HIS A 302 11.78 4.14 22.09
N GLY A 303 11.20 3.69 20.97
CA GLY A 303 11.24 4.40 19.69
C GLY A 303 12.65 4.56 19.13
N LYS A 304 13.47 3.51 19.16
CA LYS A 304 14.88 3.55 18.76
C LYS A 304 15.27 2.43 17.80
N ILE A 305 16.12 2.78 16.85
CA ILE A 305 16.82 1.83 16.00
C ILE A 305 18.31 2.05 16.22
N THR A 306 19.02 0.99 16.62
CA THR A 306 20.46 1.05 16.89
C THR A 306 21.17 -0.08 16.19
N LYS A 307 22.50 0.04 16.05
CA LYS A 307 23.32 -1.06 15.56
C LYS A 307 23.17 -2.24 16.51
N GLY A 308 22.92 -3.41 15.97
CA GLY A 308 22.93 -4.67 16.72
C GLY A 308 24.36 -5.03 17.16
N VAL A 309 24.46 -5.70 18.28
CA VAL A 309 25.72 -6.19 18.84
C VAL A 309 25.86 -7.67 18.50
#